data_7703bfbec654c9f8c2168384f6b26926
#
_entry.id   7703bfbec654c9f8c2168384f6b26926
#
_cell.length_a   1.000
_cell.length_b   1.000
_cell.length_c   1.000
_cell.angle_alpha   90.00
_cell.angle_beta   90.00
_cell.angle_gamma   90.00
#
_symmetry.space_group_name_H-M   'P 1'
#
loop_
_entity.id
_entity.type
_entity.pdbx_description
1 polymer ?
#
loop_
_entity_poly.entity_id
_entity_poly.type
_entity_poly.pdbx_seq_one_letter_code
_entity_poly.pdbx_strand_id
1 'polypeptide(L)'
;MHSHKIGNHEQSRHLSHLNFLFTGWGSRVYEHTMVHLTRPLYQRVIKDLAALQLDGGKVLDVGTGPGVLVRDIARAFPRLQVYGVDLSTDMIQLARERTTLEQLNERVQFDTGDVRQLPYPDHSFDVIVSTISLHHWQELEQPLRELYRVLKPGGRLWIYDARFIKPEMIEKAQASTPLVGTRMEHQLIRTGRWPLAIYRRFAWHLHSFP
;
A
#
# COMPACT_ATOMS: atom_id res chain seq x y z
N MET A 1 2.86 14.00 49.41
CA MET A 1 2.39 12.97 48.47
C MET A 1 1.50 13.64 47.43
N HIS A 2 2.08 14.14 46.35
CA HIS A 2 1.37 14.57 45.15
C HIS A 2 2.30 14.26 43.99
N SER A 3 2.00 13.23 43.22
CA SER A 3 2.79 12.85 42.08
C SER A 3 1.88 12.49 40.87
N HIS A 4 2.14 13.17 39.78
CA HIS A 4 1.92 12.79 38.36
C HIS A 4 0.53 12.36 37.88
N LYS A 5 -0.16 13.32 37.26
CA LYS A 5 -1.11 13.09 36.17
C LYS A 5 -0.96 14.23 35.13
N ILE A 6 0.13 14.23 34.39
CA ILE A 6 0.27 15.06 33.18
C ILE A 6 0.98 14.17 32.15
N GLY A 7 0.26 13.56 31.26
CA GLY A 7 0.83 12.72 30.21
C GLY A 7 -0.14 12.16 29.17
N ASN A 8 -1.45 12.14 29.45
CA ASN A 8 -2.40 11.44 28.58
C ASN A 8 -3.27 12.34 27.68
N HIS A 9 -3.13 13.66 27.75
CA HIS A 9 -4.00 14.57 26.98
C HIS A 9 -3.46 15.00 25.61
N GLU A 10 -2.17 14.90 25.35
CA GLU A 10 -1.59 15.28 24.04
C GLU A 10 -1.65 14.15 23.01
N GLN A 11 -1.47 12.90 23.43
CA GLN A 11 -1.62 11.75 22.52
C GLN A 11 -3.05 11.55 22.03
N SER A 12 -4.07 11.87 22.85
CA SER A 12 -5.48 11.73 22.46
C SER A 12 -5.91 12.80 21.43
N ARG A 13 -5.29 13.97 21.40
CA ARG A 13 -5.60 15.04 20.44
C ARG A 13 -5.04 14.75 19.04
N HIS A 14 -3.86 14.14 18.90
CA HIS A 14 -3.32 13.74 17.60
C HIS A 14 -4.14 12.62 16.94
N LEU A 15 -4.63 11.66 17.72
CA LEU A 15 -5.49 10.59 17.24
C LEU A 15 -6.88 11.09 16.81
N SER A 16 -7.43 12.13 17.47
CA SER A 16 -8.75 12.67 17.13
C SER A 16 -8.78 13.45 15.80
N HIS A 17 -7.69 14.12 15.42
CA HIS A 17 -7.59 14.80 14.13
C HIS A 17 -7.39 13.84 12.96
N LEU A 18 -6.68 12.72 13.17
CA LEU A 18 -6.56 11.67 12.17
C LEU A 18 -7.88 10.93 11.97
N ASN A 19 -8.62 10.61 13.04
CA ASN A 19 -9.94 9.98 12.94
C ASN A 19 -10.95 10.81 12.14
N PHE A 20 -10.92 12.15 12.21
CA PHE A 20 -11.83 12.99 11.44
C PHE A 20 -11.58 12.91 9.93
N LEU A 21 -10.33 12.75 9.50
CA LEU A 21 -9.98 12.61 8.08
C LEU A 21 -10.39 11.25 7.49
N PHE A 22 -10.58 10.24 8.35
CA PHE A 22 -10.86 8.86 7.94
C PHE A 22 -12.32 8.43 8.22
N THR A 23 -13.19 9.29 8.73
CA THR A 23 -14.60 8.98 8.98
C THR A 23 -15.54 9.70 8.00
N GLY A 24 -16.43 8.97 7.37
CA GLY A 24 -17.60 9.44 6.62
C GLY A 24 -17.35 10.58 5.63
N TRP A 25 -17.65 11.80 6.01
CA TRP A 25 -17.53 12.99 5.15
C TRP A 25 -16.07 13.36 4.86
N GLY A 26 -15.18 13.16 5.84
CA GLY A 26 -13.73 13.37 5.69
C GLY A 26 -13.12 12.46 4.62
N SER A 27 -13.56 11.21 4.54
CA SER A 27 -13.10 10.24 3.54
C SER A 27 -13.41 10.66 2.09
N ARG A 28 -14.56 11.28 1.86
CA ARG A 28 -14.96 11.77 0.51
C ARG A 28 -14.17 13.00 0.07
N VAL A 29 -13.89 13.93 0.99
CA VAL A 29 -13.06 15.11 0.72
C VAL A 29 -11.60 14.69 0.51
N TYR A 30 -11.10 13.75 1.32
CA TYR A 30 -9.79 13.14 1.18
C TYR A 30 -9.63 12.45 -0.19
N GLU A 31 -10.62 11.65 -0.61
CA GLU A 31 -10.63 11.02 -1.93
C GLU A 31 -10.44 12.06 -3.04
N HIS A 32 -11.25 13.12 -3.04
CA HIS A 32 -11.22 14.11 -4.13
C HIS A 32 -9.89 14.87 -4.22
N THR A 33 -9.33 15.26 -3.09
CA THR A 33 -8.09 16.08 -3.04
C THR A 33 -6.85 15.23 -3.26
N MET A 34 -6.78 14.06 -2.60
CA MET A 34 -5.60 13.19 -2.67
C MET A 34 -5.50 12.45 -4.00
N VAL A 35 -6.62 12.07 -4.62
CA VAL A 35 -6.62 11.42 -5.94
C VAL A 35 -5.92 12.28 -7.01
N HIS A 36 -6.17 13.57 -7.03
CA HIS A 36 -5.50 14.46 -8.00
C HIS A 36 -3.98 14.56 -7.77
N LEU A 37 -3.54 14.57 -6.51
CA LEU A 37 -2.12 14.63 -6.16
C LEU A 37 -1.39 13.31 -6.40
N THR A 38 -2.07 12.18 -6.18
CA THR A 38 -1.47 10.84 -6.30
C THR A 38 -1.61 10.23 -7.70
N ARG A 39 -2.48 10.77 -8.55
CA ARG A 39 -2.74 10.22 -9.88
C ARG A 39 -1.47 10.01 -10.73
N PRO A 40 -0.48 10.91 -10.77
CA PRO A 40 0.76 10.68 -11.50
C PRO A 40 1.58 9.50 -10.93
N LEU A 41 1.49 9.25 -9.62
CA LEU A 41 2.11 8.09 -8.98
C LEU A 41 1.40 6.80 -9.39
N TYR A 42 0.07 6.78 -9.40
CA TYR A 42 -0.72 5.62 -9.84
C TYR A 42 -0.45 5.26 -11.30
N GLN A 43 -0.35 6.27 -12.17
CA GLN A 43 0.05 6.06 -13.57
C GLN A 43 1.46 5.45 -13.69
N ARG A 44 2.37 5.80 -12.78
CA ARG A 44 3.69 5.18 -12.71
C ARG A 44 3.61 3.72 -12.31
N VAL A 45 2.80 3.37 -11.31
CA VAL A 45 2.57 1.96 -10.89
C VAL A 45 2.01 1.15 -12.06
N ILE A 46 1.01 1.68 -12.76
CA ILE A 46 0.43 1.02 -13.94
C ILE A 46 1.48 0.80 -15.03
N LYS A 47 2.34 1.78 -15.29
CA LYS A 47 3.45 1.63 -16.25
C LYS A 47 4.45 0.55 -15.81
N ASP A 48 4.79 0.49 -14.53
CA ASP A 48 5.70 -0.51 -13.99
C ASP A 48 5.07 -1.91 -14.06
N LEU A 49 3.75 -2.05 -13.79
CA LEU A 49 3.00 -3.30 -13.97
C LEU A 49 2.97 -3.73 -15.45
N ALA A 50 2.72 -2.81 -16.38
CA ALA A 50 2.69 -3.11 -17.81
C ALA A 50 4.03 -3.68 -18.31
N ALA A 51 5.16 -3.22 -17.75
CA ALA A 51 6.49 -3.72 -18.10
C ALA A 51 6.72 -5.19 -17.69
N LEU A 52 5.92 -5.74 -16.77
CA LEU A 52 5.99 -7.16 -16.38
C LEU A 52 5.35 -8.08 -17.41
N GLN A 53 4.52 -7.58 -18.32
CA GLN A 53 3.81 -8.35 -19.35
C GLN A 53 3.05 -9.56 -18.76
N LEU A 54 2.38 -9.37 -17.61
CA LEU A 54 1.63 -10.42 -16.95
C LEU A 54 0.43 -10.85 -17.82
N ASP A 55 0.31 -12.15 -18.06
CA ASP A 55 -0.79 -12.76 -18.80
C ASP A 55 -1.94 -13.24 -17.87
N GLY A 56 -2.07 -12.66 -16.72
CA GLY A 56 -3.00 -12.97 -15.64
C GLY A 56 -2.29 -12.97 -14.30
N GLY A 57 -3.01 -13.37 -13.25
CA GLY A 57 -2.48 -13.43 -11.90
C GLY A 57 -3.17 -12.47 -10.93
N LYS A 58 -2.62 -12.39 -9.71
CA LYS A 58 -3.20 -11.64 -8.60
C LYS A 58 -2.30 -10.50 -8.17
N VAL A 59 -2.85 -9.31 -8.08
CA VAL A 59 -2.17 -8.10 -7.57
C VAL A 59 -2.84 -7.67 -6.27
N LEU A 60 -2.05 -7.37 -5.24
CA LEU A 60 -2.51 -6.82 -3.97
C LEU A 60 -2.01 -5.38 -3.82
N ASP A 61 -2.90 -4.45 -3.47
CA ASP A 61 -2.58 -3.09 -3.02
C ASP A 61 -2.77 -2.98 -1.51
N VAL A 62 -1.68 -2.69 -0.78
CA VAL A 62 -1.65 -2.62 0.70
C VAL A 62 -1.68 -1.17 1.16
N GLY A 63 -2.66 -0.84 2.00
CA GLY A 63 -3.00 0.54 2.34
C GLY A 63 -3.75 1.20 1.18
N THR A 64 -4.74 0.47 0.63
CA THR A 64 -5.43 0.82 -0.61
C THR A 64 -6.29 2.08 -0.51
N GLY A 65 -6.62 2.51 0.73
CA GLY A 65 -7.54 3.61 0.97
C GLY A 65 -8.88 3.39 0.25
N PRO A 66 -9.40 4.40 -0.50
CA PRO A 66 -10.67 4.29 -1.22
C PRO A 66 -10.57 3.46 -2.52
N GLY A 67 -9.51 2.68 -2.71
CA GLY A 67 -9.36 1.70 -3.78
C GLY A 67 -9.14 2.29 -5.18
N VAL A 68 -8.64 3.51 -5.30
CA VAL A 68 -8.45 4.17 -6.61
C VAL A 68 -7.44 3.44 -7.48
N LEU A 69 -6.26 3.10 -6.91
CA LEU A 69 -5.23 2.36 -7.64
C LEU A 69 -5.71 0.98 -8.06
N VAL A 70 -6.42 0.27 -7.18
CA VAL A 70 -7.00 -1.06 -7.48
C VAL A 70 -7.93 -1.00 -8.69
N ARG A 71 -8.85 -0.04 -8.73
CA ARG A 71 -9.77 0.14 -9.87
C ARG A 71 -9.03 0.52 -11.15
N ASP A 72 -8.02 1.39 -11.06
CA ASP A 72 -7.21 1.77 -12.21
C ASP A 72 -6.41 0.58 -12.77
N ILE A 73 -5.84 -0.28 -11.91
CA ILE A 73 -5.19 -1.53 -12.32
C ILE A 73 -6.20 -2.47 -13.00
N ALA A 74 -7.37 -2.67 -12.39
CA ALA A 74 -8.39 -3.57 -12.93
C ALA A 74 -8.91 -3.12 -14.32
N ARG A 75 -8.99 -1.82 -14.57
CA ARG A 75 -9.32 -1.28 -15.91
C ARG A 75 -8.19 -1.47 -16.93
N ALA A 76 -6.95 -1.22 -16.50
CA ALA A 76 -5.79 -1.31 -17.37
C ALA A 76 -5.43 -2.75 -17.76
N PHE A 77 -5.71 -3.72 -16.87
CA PHE A 77 -5.33 -5.14 -17.02
C PHE A 77 -6.54 -6.07 -16.85
N PRO A 78 -7.32 -6.33 -17.89
CA PRO A 78 -8.56 -7.11 -17.82
C PRO A 78 -8.40 -8.56 -17.35
N ARG A 79 -7.18 -9.13 -17.42
CA ARG A 79 -6.89 -10.50 -17.01
C ARG A 79 -6.36 -10.65 -15.58
N LEU A 80 -6.12 -9.53 -14.87
CA LEU A 80 -5.68 -9.57 -13.48
C LEU A 80 -6.87 -9.61 -12.52
N GLN A 81 -6.71 -10.37 -11.44
CA GLN A 81 -7.50 -10.27 -10.22
C GLN A 81 -6.81 -9.25 -9.29
N VAL A 82 -7.52 -8.24 -8.84
CA VAL A 82 -6.92 -7.15 -8.07
C VAL A 82 -7.56 -7.07 -6.68
N TYR A 83 -6.72 -7.05 -5.69
CA TYR A 83 -7.11 -7.02 -4.29
C TYR A 83 -6.63 -5.72 -3.64
N GLY A 84 -7.43 -5.19 -2.73
CA GLY A 84 -7.04 -4.06 -1.89
C GLY A 84 -7.27 -4.37 -0.42
N VAL A 85 -6.32 -4.03 0.44
CA VAL A 85 -6.47 -4.14 1.89
C VAL A 85 -6.16 -2.81 2.56
N ASP A 86 -6.97 -2.46 3.54
CA ASP A 86 -6.77 -1.27 4.37
C ASP A 86 -7.22 -1.53 5.80
N LEU A 87 -6.60 -0.85 6.76
CA LEU A 87 -6.97 -0.92 8.17
C LEU A 87 -8.33 -0.25 8.43
N SER A 88 -8.69 0.74 7.63
CA SER A 88 -9.93 1.52 7.76
C SER A 88 -11.11 0.83 7.08
N THR A 89 -12.09 0.40 7.88
CA THR A 89 -13.35 -0.15 7.38
C THR A 89 -14.12 0.85 6.53
N ASP A 90 -14.07 2.15 6.86
CA ASP A 90 -14.76 3.21 6.09
C ASP A 90 -14.16 3.36 4.70
N MET A 91 -12.81 3.28 4.58
CA MET A 91 -12.12 3.31 3.29
C MET A 91 -12.48 2.09 2.44
N ILE A 92 -12.52 0.90 3.04
CA ILE A 92 -12.92 -0.34 2.36
C ILE A 92 -14.38 -0.29 1.90
N GLN A 93 -15.28 0.23 2.72
CA GLN A 93 -16.67 0.41 2.32
C GLN A 93 -16.79 1.34 1.10
N LEU A 94 -16.12 2.50 1.15
CA LEU A 94 -16.08 3.45 0.03
C LEU A 94 -15.48 2.83 -1.24
N ALA A 95 -14.41 2.06 -1.09
CA ALA A 95 -13.77 1.34 -2.20
C ALA A 95 -14.74 0.34 -2.87
N ARG A 96 -15.49 -0.43 -2.08
CA ARG A 96 -16.50 -1.38 -2.56
C ARG A 96 -17.65 -0.67 -3.29
N GLU A 97 -18.18 0.42 -2.72
CA GLU A 97 -19.24 1.22 -3.34
C GLU A 97 -18.81 1.75 -4.72
N ARG A 98 -17.61 2.32 -4.82
CA ARG A 98 -17.06 2.83 -6.09
C ARG A 98 -16.83 1.72 -7.11
N THR A 99 -16.35 0.58 -6.67
CA THR A 99 -16.09 -0.58 -7.54
C THR A 99 -17.39 -1.13 -8.12
N THR A 100 -18.46 -1.16 -7.33
CA THR A 100 -19.79 -1.58 -7.80
C THR A 100 -20.34 -0.64 -8.86
N LEU A 101 -20.23 0.68 -8.65
CA LEU A 101 -20.64 1.68 -9.64
C LEU A 101 -19.87 1.56 -10.98
N GLU A 102 -18.65 1.06 -10.94
CA GLU A 102 -17.81 0.86 -12.11
C GLU A 102 -17.89 -0.56 -12.70
N GLN A 103 -18.73 -1.43 -12.15
CA GLN A 103 -18.95 -2.81 -12.61
C GLN A 103 -17.66 -3.66 -12.64
N LEU A 104 -16.80 -3.50 -11.65
CA LEU A 104 -15.52 -4.21 -11.54
C LEU A 104 -15.52 -5.36 -10.52
N ASN A 105 -16.66 -5.66 -9.89
CA ASN A 105 -16.78 -6.59 -8.74
C ASN A 105 -16.30 -8.02 -9.04
N GLU A 106 -16.37 -8.47 -10.30
CA GLU A 106 -15.92 -9.82 -10.66
C GLU A 106 -14.41 -10.02 -10.54
N ARG A 107 -13.64 -8.93 -10.59
CA ARG A 107 -12.18 -8.96 -10.64
C ARG A 107 -11.50 -8.17 -9.53
N VAL A 108 -12.27 -7.48 -8.72
CA VAL A 108 -11.77 -6.63 -7.64
C VAL A 108 -12.36 -7.07 -6.31
N GLN A 109 -11.50 -7.27 -5.33
CA GLN A 109 -11.89 -7.58 -3.96
C GLN A 109 -11.22 -6.61 -2.98
N PHE A 110 -11.95 -6.24 -1.93
CA PHE A 110 -11.42 -5.41 -0.84
C PHE A 110 -11.66 -6.08 0.51
N ASP A 111 -10.63 -6.07 1.35
CA ASP A 111 -10.68 -6.62 2.70
C ASP A 111 -10.18 -5.60 3.72
N THR A 112 -10.83 -5.56 4.88
CA THR A 112 -10.29 -4.83 6.03
C THR A 112 -9.22 -5.69 6.69
N GLY A 113 -8.03 -5.14 6.92
CA GLY A 113 -6.94 -5.89 7.52
C GLY A 113 -5.74 -5.02 7.89
N ASP A 114 -4.97 -5.52 8.83
CA ASP A 114 -3.70 -4.93 9.27
C ASP A 114 -2.57 -5.53 8.44
N VAL A 115 -1.66 -4.70 7.94
CA VAL A 115 -0.47 -5.15 7.20
C VAL A 115 0.44 -6.06 8.03
N ARG A 116 0.34 -6.01 9.37
CA ARG A 116 1.07 -6.89 10.29
C ARG A 116 0.48 -8.30 10.38
N GLN A 117 -0.74 -8.52 9.86
CA GLN A 117 -1.43 -9.80 9.81
C GLN A 117 -2.43 -9.77 8.66
N LEU A 118 -1.96 -10.02 7.45
CA LEU A 118 -2.77 -9.96 6.25
C LEU A 118 -3.76 -11.14 6.19
N PRO A 119 -5.04 -10.90 5.82
CA PRO A 119 -6.09 -11.92 5.80
C PRO A 119 -6.01 -12.82 4.55
N TYR A 120 -4.80 -13.18 4.11
CA TYR A 120 -4.58 -13.97 2.90
C TYR A 120 -3.68 -15.17 3.19
N PRO A 121 -3.88 -16.29 2.47
CA PRO A 121 -2.97 -17.44 2.53
C PRO A 121 -1.55 -17.09 2.05
N ASP A 122 -0.59 -17.95 2.41
CA ASP A 122 0.77 -17.87 1.90
C ASP A 122 0.77 -17.95 0.36
N HIS A 123 1.73 -17.29 -0.26
CA HIS A 123 1.97 -17.37 -1.71
C HIS A 123 0.73 -17.08 -2.58
N SER A 124 -0.07 -16.08 -2.19
CA SER A 124 -1.32 -15.74 -2.85
C SER A 124 -1.14 -14.81 -4.05
N PHE A 125 -0.14 -13.92 -4.02
CA PHE A 125 -0.04 -12.80 -4.96
C PHE A 125 1.21 -12.87 -5.83
N ASP A 126 1.05 -12.53 -7.11
CA ASP A 126 2.13 -12.42 -8.07
C ASP A 126 2.86 -11.08 -7.94
N VAL A 127 2.10 -10.03 -7.63
CA VAL A 127 2.64 -8.69 -7.37
C VAL A 127 1.95 -8.09 -6.14
N ILE A 128 2.73 -7.47 -5.28
CA ILE A 128 2.23 -6.64 -4.19
C ILE A 128 2.72 -5.22 -4.42
N VAL A 129 1.81 -4.26 -4.31
CA VAL A 129 2.10 -2.83 -4.32
C VAL A 129 1.65 -2.18 -3.03
N SER A 130 2.32 -1.12 -2.62
CA SER A 130 1.85 -0.21 -1.58
C SER A 130 2.21 1.21 -1.98
N THR A 131 1.27 2.14 -1.87
CA THR A 131 1.48 3.53 -2.25
C THR A 131 1.11 4.47 -1.11
N ILE A 132 2.08 5.30 -0.66
CA ILE A 132 1.87 6.33 0.38
C ILE A 132 1.22 5.75 1.64
N SER A 133 1.73 4.61 2.09
CA SER A 133 1.23 3.90 3.27
C SER A 133 2.34 3.53 4.26
N LEU A 134 3.56 3.25 3.75
CA LEU A 134 4.70 2.81 4.56
C LEU A 134 5.01 3.75 5.73
N HIS A 135 4.87 5.06 5.53
CA HIS A 135 5.16 6.06 6.56
C HIS A 135 4.19 6.03 7.77
N HIS A 136 3.10 5.27 7.66
CA HIS A 136 2.18 4.98 8.76
C HIS A 136 2.51 3.69 9.52
N TRP A 137 3.42 2.85 8.99
CA TRP A 137 3.77 1.59 9.63
C TRP A 137 4.77 1.85 10.76
N GLN A 138 4.40 1.50 11.99
CA GLN A 138 5.21 1.79 13.18
C GLN A 138 6.46 0.92 13.26
N GLU A 139 6.32 -0.37 12.97
CA GLU A 139 7.38 -1.36 12.96
C GLU A 139 7.38 -2.03 11.60
N LEU A 140 8.53 -2.04 10.91
CA LEU A 140 8.59 -2.52 9.53
C LEU A 140 8.81 -4.03 9.43
N GLU A 141 9.37 -4.64 10.46
CA GLU A 141 9.75 -6.06 10.44
C GLU A 141 8.53 -6.96 10.25
N GLN A 142 7.46 -6.75 11.01
CA GLN A 142 6.27 -7.58 10.92
C GLN A 142 5.50 -7.36 9.60
N PRO A 143 5.24 -6.13 9.13
CA PRO A 143 4.73 -5.89 7.80
C PRO A 143 5.56 -6.56 6.70
N LEU A 144 6.87 -6.43 6.70
CA LEU A 144 7.74 -7.06 5.70
C LEU A 144 7.67 -8.59 5.73
N ARG A 145 7.51 -9.22 6.91
CA ARG A 145 7.28 -10.67 7.03
C ARG A 145 5.96 -11.08 6.38
N GLU A 146 4.89 -10.34 6.64
CA GLU A 146 3.58 -10.63 6.08
C GLU A 146 3.53 -10.43 4.57
N LEU A 147 4.12 -9.35 4.06
CA LEU A 147 4.26 -9.11 2.63
C LEU A 147 5.04 -10.24 1.95
N TYR A 148 6.14 -10.70 2.57
CA TYR A 148 6.88 -11.86 2.07
C TYR A 148 6.03 -13.13 2.08
N ARG A 149 5.31 -13.41 3.18
CA ARG A 149 4.49 -14.61 3.34
C ARG A 149 3.43 -14.74 2.26
N VAL A 150 2.71 -13.66 1.97
CA VAL A 150 1.62 -13.69 0.99
C VAL A 150 2.11 -13.52 -0.46
N LEU A 151 3.36 -13.13 -0.69
CA LEU A 151 3.95 -13.02 -2.01
C LEU A 151 4.42 -14.39 -2.51
N LYS A 152 4.13 -14.72 -3.75
CA LYS A 152 4.58 -15.97 -4.39
C LYS A 152 6.10 -15.99 -4.58
N PRO A 153 6.74 -17.17 -4.60
CA PRO A 153 8.07 -17.32 -5.18
C PRO A 153 8.10 -16.77 -6.61
N GLY A 154 9.11 -15.99 -6.94
CA GLY A 154 9.18 -15.27 -8.22
C GLY A 154 8.34 -14.00 -8.28
N GLY A 155 7.57 -13.71 -7.24
CA GLY A 155 6.72 -12.50 -7.14
C GLY A 155 7.51 -11.21 -6.95
N ARG A 156 6.81 -10.10 -7.09
CA ARG A 156 7.39 -8.75 -6.97
C ARG A 156 6.68 -7.94 -5.90
N LEU A 157 7.47 -7.31 -5.05
CA LEU A 157 7.00 -6.35 -4.04
C LEU A 157 7.50 -4.96 -4.40
N TRP A 158 6.58 -4.00 -4.50
CA TRP A 158 6.90 -2.60 -4.76
C TRP A 158 6.24 -1.70 -3.71
N ILE A 159 7.03 -0.84 -3.10
CA ILE A 159 6.55 0.19 -2.17
C ILE A 159 6.94 1.55 -2.74
N TYR A 160 5.97 2.42 -2.91
CA TYR A 160 6.14 3.80 -3.37
C TYR A 160 5.73 4.75 -2.25
N ASP A 161 6.67 5.47 -1.71
CA ASP A 161 6.39 6.38 -0.60
C ASP A 161 7.16 7.70 -0.72
N ALA A 162 6.97 8.55 0.24
CA ALA A 162 7.59 9.86 0.29
C ALA A 162 9.13 9.77 0.20
N ARG A 163 9.74 10.72 -0.48
CA ARG A 163 11.19 10.75 -0.73
C ARG A 163 12.07 10.77 0.53
N PHE A 164 11.51 11.17 1.67
CA PHE A 164 12.24 11.24 2.94
C PHE A 164 12.37 9.89 3.64
N ILE A 165 11.65 8.85 3.21
CA ILE A 165 11.85 7.49 3.70
C ILE A 165 13.27 7.05 3.32
N LYS A 166 14.07 6.74 4.34
CA LYS A 166 15.48 6.36 4.15
C LYS A 166 15.60 4.88 3.85
N PRO A 167 16.35 4.47 2.80
CA PRO A 167 16.58 3.07 2.48
C PRO A 167 17.13 2.25 3.65
N GLU A 168 18.05 2.84 4.41
CA GLU A 168 18.72 2.18 5.53
C GLU A 168 17.75 1.73 6.63
N MET A 169 16.64 2.42 6.77
CA MET A 169 15.58 2.05 7.72
C MET A 169 14.89 0.75 7.28
N ILE A 170 14.65 0.59 6.00
CA ILE A 170 14.02 -0.60 5.43
C ILE A 170 15.02 -1.77 5.38
N GLU A 171 16.28 -1.51 5.01
CA GLU A 171 17.35 -2.51 5.02
C GLU A 171 17.57 -3.09 6.42
N LYS A 172 17.56 -2.23 7.45
CA LYS A 172 17.65 -2.67 8.84
C LYS A 172 16.48 -3.59 9.24
N ALA A 173 15.26 -3.22 8.90
CA ALA A 173 14.07 -4.03 9.18
C ALA A 173 14.10 -5.35 8.38
N GLN A 174 14.48 -5.30 7.12
CA GLN A 174 14.60 -6.48 6.25
C GLN A 174 15.57 -7.53 6.82
N ALA A 175 16.66 -7.10 7.45
CA ALA A 175 17.69 -7.99 7.96
C ALA A 175 17.17 -9.04 8.98
N SER A 176 16.06 -8.75 9.66
CA SER A 176 15.40 -9.65 10.61
C SER A 176 14.18 -10.39 10.02
N THR A 177 13.98 -10.36 8.71
CA THR A 177 12.85 -10.98 8.01
C THR A 177 13.30 -12.01 6.99
N PRO A 178 12.40 -12.83 6.44
CA PRO A 178 12.74 -13.75 5.34
C PRO A 178 13.20 -13.06 4.06
N LEU A 179 13.06 -11.73 3.93
CA LEU A 179 13.65 -10.95 2.84
C LEU A 179 15.17 -10.76 2.99
N VAL A 180 15.78 -11.21 4.10
CA VAL A 180 17.23 -11.18 4.28
C VAL A 180 17.91 -11.88 3.10
N GLY A 181 18.93 -11.25 2.52
CA GLY A 181 19.59 -11.76 1.31
C GLY A 181 18.88 -11.47 -0.01
N THR A 182 17.61 -11.04 0.01
CA THR A 182 16.95 -10.54 -1.20
C THR A 182 17.40 -9.10 -1.46
N ARG A 183 17.87 -8.83 -2.67
CA ARG A 183 18.30 -7.47 -3.05
C ARG A 183 17.11 -6.55 -3.09
N MET A 184 17.16 -5.49 -2.27
CA MET A 184 16.26 -4.35 -2.38
C MET A 184 16.85 -3.33 -3.35
N GLU A 185 16.11 -3.00 -4.40
CA GLU A 185 16.41 -1.87 -5.28
C GLU A 185 15.62 -0.66 -4.83
N HIS A 186 16.23 0.50 -4.83
CA HIS A 186 15.53 1.74 -4.56
C HIS A 186 15.92 2.84 -5.54
N GLN A 187 14.94 3.68 -5.90
CA GLN A 187 15.17 4.85 -6.76
C GLN A 187 14.22 5.99 -6.44
N LEU A 188 14.69 7.21 -6.65
CA LEU A 188 13.81 8.37 -6.65
C LEU A 188 13.03 8.43 -7.96
N ILE A 189 11.72 8.59 -7.84
CA ILE A 189 10.80 8.71 -8.96
C ILE A 189 10.22 10.11 -8.97
N ARG A 190 10.38 10.79 -10.09
CA ARG A 190 9.72 12.07 -10.34
C ARG A 190 8.48 11.84 -11.20
N THR A 191 7.30 12.18 -10.68
CA THR A 191 6.01 11.93 -11.36
C THR A 191 5.37 13.21 -11.92
N GLY A 192 6.01 14.37 -11.77
CA GLY A 192 5.50 15.65 -12.27
C GLY A 192 6.53 16.78 -12.19
N ARG A 193 6.09 17.99 -12.57
CA ARG A 193 6.95 19.20 -12.57
C ARG A 193 7.08 19.85 -11.20
N TRP A 194 6.23 19.49 -10.25
CA TRP A 194 6.20 20.09 -8.91
C TRP A 194 7.20 19.42 -7.95
N PRO A 195 7.86 20.16 -7.04
CA PRO A 195 8.88 19.61 -6.15
C PRO A 195 8.36 18.53 -5.18
N LEU A 196 7.05 18.51 -4.91
CA LEU A 196 6.41 17.48 -4.08
C LEU A 196 6.10 16.16 -4.83
N ALA A 197 6.22 16.15 -6.16
CA ALA A 197 5.98 14.96 -6.99
C ALA A 197 7.21 14.03 -7.07
N ILE A 198 7.99 13.94 -6.00
CA ILE A 198 9.15 13.07 -5.87
C ILE A 198 8.84 12.01 -4.82
N TYR A 199 8.82 10.77 -5.26
CA TYR A 199 8.62 9.61 -4.42
C TYR A 199 9.87 8.74 -4.44
N ARG A 200 9.98 7.81 -3.50
CA ARG A 200 10.96 6.73 -3.52
C ARG A 200 10.24 5.43 -3.76
N ARG A 201 10.69 4.67 -4.75
CA ARG A 201 10.27 3.29 -4.96
C ARG A 201 11.29 2.37 -4.31
N PHE A 202 10.80 1.42 -3.54
CA PHE A 202 11.54 0.26 -3.07
C PHE A 202 10.98 -0.95 -3.80
N ALA A 203 11.85 -1.83 -4.28
CA ALA A 203 11.45 -2.95 -5.09
C ALA A 203 12.24 -4.20 -4.72
N TRP A 204 11.54 -5.32 -4.56
CA TRP A 204 12.09 -6.66 -4.38
C TRP A 204 11.56 -7.58 -5.46
N HIS A 205 12.42 -8.49 -5.88
CA HIS A 205 12.04 -9.61 -6.71
C HIS A 205 12.46 -10.89 -5.99
N LEU A 206 11.49 -11.68 -5.57
CA LEU A 206 11.77 -12.97 -4.96
C LEU A 206 12.26 -13.95 -6.02
N HIS A 207 13.33 -14.67 -5.73
CA HIS A 207 13.77 -15.74 -6.62
C HIS A 207 12.76 -16.88 -6.58
N SER A 208 12.46 -17.45 -7.73
CA SER A 208 11.78 -18.75 -7.79
C SER A 208 12.73 -19.77 -7.18
N PHE A 209 12.26 -20.58 -6.23
CA PHE A 209 13.02 -21.75 -5.81
C PHE A 209 13.14 -22.70 -7.00
N PRO A 210 14.32 -23.31 -7.21
CA PRO A 210 14.50 -24.30 -8.25
C PRO A 210 13.61 -25.53 -8.04
#